data_df7339863eb4f1866224dcd03524e726
#
_entry.id   df7339863eb4f1866224dcd03524e726
#
_cell.length_a   1.000
_cell.length_b   1.000
_cell.length_c   1.000
_cell.angle_alpha   90.00
_cell.angle_beta   90.00
_cell.angle_gamma   90.00
#
_symmetry.space_group_name_H-M   'P 1'
#
loop_
_entity.id
_entity.type
_entity.pdbx_description
1 polymer ?
#
loop_
_entity_poly.entity_id
_entity_poly.type
_entity_poly.pdbx_seq_one_letter_code
_entity_poly.pdbx_strand_id
1 'polypeptide(L)'
;MTSTAGPPLGPTHAPSLKDRDRAEARNRRNPLVWLREILMILVVALVISSLLRAFVVQVFWIPSPSMRNTLVEDDRIAVSRVDALRANIHRGDVVVFDDALGWLGAKQETAPSIARRLGEFTGFVPGGGEQTLVKRVIGVGGDRVTCATPSGKVSVNGVALDETYLPPGQVPCGERTFDVVVPEGHLWVMGDNRSNSADSRYHMG
;
A
#
# COMPACT_ATOMS: atom_id res chain seq x y z
N MET A 1 -50.70 -64.76 27.81
CA MET A 1 -50.39 -63.41 27.33
C MET A 1 -49.61 -62.72 28.46
N THR A 2 -48.25 -62.77 28.36
CA THR A 2 -47.38 -62.25 29.41
C THR A 2 -46.81 -60.90 28.88
N SER A 3 -47.26 -59.82 29.51
CA SER A 3 -46.79 -58.45 29.23
C SER A 3 -45.48 -58.24 30.00
N THR A 4 -44.37 -58.06 29.25
CA THR A 4 -43.08 -57.69 29.79
C THR A 4 -42.97 -56.17 29.79
N ALA A 5 -43.12 -55.54 30.95
CA ALA A 5 -42.85 -54.14 31.13
C ALA A 5 -41.33 -53.89 31.15
N GLY A 6 -40.83 -53.05 30.26
CA GLY A 6 -39.43 -52.63 30.24
C GLY A 6 -39.06 -51.78 31.49
N PRO A 7 -37.76 -51.74 31.83
CA PRO A 7 -37.32 -51.00 33.02
C PRO A 7 -37.55 -49.49 32.86
N PRO A 8 -37.90 -48.77 33.95
CA PRO A 8 -38.13 -47.33 33.91
C PRO A 8 -36.82 -46.58 33.60
N LEU A 9 -36.88 -45.65 32.65
CA LEU A 9 -35.80 -44.70 32.37
C LEU A 9 -35.59 -43.84 33.63
N GLY A 10 -34.43 -44.00 34.25
CA GLY A 10 -34.03 -43.18 35.39
C GLY A 10 -33.91 -41.71 35.01
N PRO A 11 -34.11 -40.77 35.94
CA PRO A 11 -34.05 -39.35 35.66
C PRO A 11 -32.64 -38.95 35.17
N THR A 12 -32.55 -38.44 33.97
CA THR A 12 -31.34 -37.79 33.43
C THR A 12 -31.09 -36.52 34.24
N HIS A 13 -30.26 -36.61 35.28
CA HIS A 13 -29.84 -35.43 36.05
C HIS A 13 -29.00 -34.50 35.14
N ALA A 14 -29.55 -33.36 34.77
CA ALA A 14 -28.77 -32.28 34.20
C ALA A 14 -27.68 -31.85 35.22
N PRO A 15 -26.44 -31.59 34.79
CA PRO A 15 -25.37 -31.21 35.70
C PRO A 15 -25.74 -29.92 36.46
N SER A 16 -25.50 -29.93 37.76
CA SER A 16 -25.80 -28.81 38.64
C SER A 16 -24.94 -27.59 38.25
N LEU A 17 -25.41 -26.37 38.56
CA LEU A 17 -24.64 -25.13 38.32
C LEU A 17 -23.23 -25.22 38.94
N LYS A 18 -23.11 -25.82 40.13
CA LYS A 18 -21.82 -26.07 40.79
C LYS A 18 -20.89 -27.01 40.03
N ASP A 19 -21.44 -27.98 39.32
CA ASP A 19 -20.62 -28.90 38.49
C ASP A 19 -20.15 -28.23 37.23
N ARG A 20 -20.93 -27.33 36.64
CA ARG A 20 -20.52 -26.47 35.53
C ARG A 20 -19.42 -25.51 35.94
N ASP A 21 -19.56 -24.82 37.05
CA ASP A 21 -18.54 -23.88 37.57
C ASP A 21 -17.23 -24.61 37.92
N ARG A 22 -17.27 -25.83 38.44
CA ARG A 22 -16.10 -26.65 38.70
C ARG A 22 -15.43 -27.15 37.43
N ALA A 23 -16.20 -27.48 36.40
CA ALA A 23 -15.66 -27.90 35.10
C ALA A 23 -15.00 -26.74 34.40
N GLU A 24 -15.58 -25.53 34.43
CA GLU A 24 -14.99 -24.31 33.90
C GLU A 24 -13.71 -23.91 34.64
N ALA A 25 -13.70 -23.96 35.98
CA ALA A 25 -12.53 -23.67 36.81
C ALA A 25 -11.38 -24.68 36.56
N ARG A 26 -11.72 -25.95 36.31
CA ARG A 26 -10.72 -26.98 35.97
C ARG A 26 -10.15 -26.79 34.56
N ASN A 27 -10.97 -26.34 33.61
CA ASN A 27 -10.56 -26.04 32.26
C ASN A 27 -9.64 -24.82 32.23
N ARG A 28 -9.89 -23.76 33.00
CA ARG A 28 -9.02 -22.59 33.17
C ARG A 28 -7.66 -22.90 33.80
N ARG A 29 -7.53 -23.99 34.56
CA ARG A 29 -6.26 -24.42 35.18
C ARG A 29 -5.42 -25.32 34.30
N ASN A 30 -5.94 -25.74 33.14
CA ASN A 30 -5.17 -26.57 32.22
C ASN A 30 -4.23 -25.68 31.38
N PRO A 31 -2.88 -25.79 31.57
CA PRO A 31 -1.93 -24.94 30.88
C PRO A 31 -2.00 -25.09 29.34
N LEU A 32 -2.42 -26.24 28.84
CA LEU A 32 -2.60 -26.49 27.41
C LEU A 32 -3.78 -25.71 26.83
N VAL A 33 -4.89 -25.56 27.58
CA VAL A 33 -6.06 -24.77 27.16
C VAL A 33 -5.70 -23.30 27.11
N TRP A 34 -5.03 -22.81 28.14
CA TRP A 34 -4.56 -21.43 28.22
C TRP A 34 -3.56 -21.10 27.10
N LEU A 35 -2.60 -22.01 26.85
CA LEU A 35 -1.63 -21.87 25.75
C LEU A 35 -2.33 -21.82 24.39
N ARG A 36 -3.34 -22.66 24.16
CA ARG A 36 -4.15 -22.66 22.93
C ARG A 36 -4.90 -21.34 22.75
N GLU A 37 -5.48 -20.79 23.82
CA GLU A 37 -6.19 -19.51 23.78
C GLU A 37 -5.26 -18.35 23.41
N ILE A 38 -4.07 -18.27 24.04
CA ILE A 38 -3.05 -17.28 23.69
C ILE A 38 -2.62 -17.44 22.24
N LEU A 39 -2.32 -18.65 21.80
CA LEU A 39 -1.92 -18.91 20.42
C LEU A 39 -3.00 -18.47 19.43
N MET A 40 -4.27 -18.73 19.73
CA MET A 40 -5.40 -18.31 18.90
C MET A 40 -5.48 -16.78 18.84
N ILE A 41 -5.35 -16.08 19.97
CA ILE A 41 -5.33 -14.60 20.02
C ILE A 41 -4.18 -14.06 19.19
N LEU A 42 -2.97 -14.63 19.32
CA LEU A 42 -1.80 -14.21 18.54
C LEU A 42 -2.03 -14.43 17.04
N VAL A 43 -2.60 -15.56 16.64
CA VAL A 43 -2.91 -15.83 15.23
C VAL A 43 -3.93 -14.84 14.69
N VAL A 44 -5.01 -14.59 15.43
CA VAL A 44 -6.03 -13.61 15.02
C VAL A 44 -5.44 -12.20 14.92
N ALA A 45 -4.63 -11.80 15.90
CA ALA A 45 -3.96 -10.49 15.89
C ALA A 45 -2.99 -10.36 14.68
N LEU A 46 -2.23 -11.42 14.37
CA LEU A 46 -1.36 -11.47 13.19
C LEU A 46 -2.17 -11.36 11.90
N VAL A 47 -3.26 -12.10 11.77
CA VAL A 47 -4.12 -12.05 10.58
C VAL A 47 -4.71 -10.67 10.39
N ILE A 48 -5.28 -10.07 11.44
CA ILE A 48 -5.85 -8.72 11.38
C ILE A 48 -4.76 -7.70 11.02
N SER A 49 -3.59 -7.76 11.66
CA SER A 49 -2.46 -6.87 11.37
C SER A 49 -1.97 -7.01 9.93
N SER A 50 -1.88 -8.24 9.41
CA SER A 50 -1.49 -8.49 8.02
C SER A 50 -2.53 -7.96 7.03
N LEU A 51 -3.81 -8.14 7.30
CA LEU A 51 -4.90 -7.61 6.47
C LEU A 51 -4.86 -6.07 6.44
N LEU A 52 -4.73 -5.42 7.59
CA LEU A 52 -4.62 -3.97 7.67
C LEU A 52 -3.42 -3.46 6.85
N ARG A 53 -2.26 -4.09 6.97
CA ARG A 53 -1.05 -3.73 6.20
C ARG A 53 -1.22 -4.00 4.71
N ALA A 54 -1.84 -5.12 4.33
CA ALA A 54 -2.03 -5.47 2.92
C ALA A 54 -3.01 -4.53 2.20
N PHE A 55 -4.04 -4.05 2.90
CA PHE A 55 -5.14 -3.31 2.26
C PHE A 55 -5.20 -1.83 2.59
N VAL A 56 -4.58 -1.38 3.68
CA VAL A 56 -4.73 0.01 4.15
C VAL A 56 -3.46 0.83 3.95
N VAL A 57 -2.32 0.36 4.46
CA VAL A 57 -1.07 1.13 4.45
C VAL A 57 0.10 0.24 4.08
N GLN A 58 0.87 0.68 3.11
CA GLN A 58 2.14 0.04 2.74
C GLN A 58 3.30 1.00 2.97
N VAL A 59 4.38 0.48 3.58
CA VAL A 59 5.61 1.26 3.78
C VAL A 59 6.56 1.01 2.62
N PHE A 60 7.08 2.08 2.04
CA PHE A 60 8.06 2.06 0.97
C PHE A 60 9.34 2.77 1.40
N TRP A 61 10.44 2.38 0.83
CA TRP A 61 11.72 3.03 0.93
C TRP A 61 12.00 3.83 -0.34
N ILE A 62 12.56 5.04 -0.20
CA ILE A 62 12.84 5.94 -1.32
C ILE A 62 14.27 5.72 -1.81
N PRO A 63 14.47 5.06 -2.97
CA PRO A 63 15.81 4.75 -3.48
C PRO A 63 16.38 5.85 -4.41
N SER A 64 15.59 6.87 -4.76
CA SER A 64 15.88 7.78 -5.87
C SER A 64 15.74 9.25 -5.47
N PRO A 65 16.64 10.13 -5.95
CA PRO A 65 16.59 11.57 -5.70
C PRO A 65 15.53 12.32 -6.53
N SER A 66 14.68 11.63 -7.28
CA SER A 66 13.73 12.26 -8.20
C SER A 66 12.65 13.13 -7.54
N MET A 67 12.44 12.95 -6.23
CA MET A 67 11.50 13.72 -5.41
C MET A 67 12.20 14.61 -4.38
N ARG A 68 13.51 14.87 -4.58
CA ARG A 68 14.30 15.68 -3.64
C ARG A 68 13.67 17.05 -3.42
N ASN A 69 13.72 17.54 -2.20
CA ASN A 69 13.00 18.66 -1.59
C ASN A 69 11.66 18.27 -0.94
N THR A 70 10.96 17.26 -1.45
CA THR A 70 9.76 16.70 -0.82
C THR A 70 10.09 15.41 -0.08
N LEU A 71 10.86 14.51 -0.71
CA LEU A 71 11.32 13.24 -0.14
C LEU A 71 12.82 13.10 -0.39
N VAL A 72 13.54 12.60 0.59
CA VAL A 72 14.98 12.38 0.51
C VAL A 72 15.25 10.89 0.37
N GLU A 73 16.38 10.54 -0.25
CA GLU A 73 16.85 9.17 -0.33
C GLU A 73 16.97 8.59 1.08
N ASP A 74 16.67 7.32 1.23
CA ASP A 74 16.60 6.56 2.49
C ASP A 74 15.39 6.87 3.39
N ASP A 75 14.52 7.81 3.02
CA ASP A 75 13.26 8.02 3.72
C ASP A 75 12.34 6.78 3.62
N ARG A 76 11.56 6.59 4.68
CA ARG A 76 10.47 5.61 4.70
C ARG A 76 9.14 6.33 4.68
N ILE A 77 8.35 6.05 3.68
CA ILE A 77 7.03 6.65 3.51
C ILE A 77 5.93 5.61 3.73
N ALA A 78 4.83 6.04 4.35
CA ALA A 78 3.61 5.25 4.47
C ALA A 78 2.62 5.72 3.40
N VAL A 79 2.20 4.78 2.55
CA VAL A 79 1.31 5.06 1.40
C VAL A 79 -0.06 4.45 1.66
N SER A 80 -1.12 5.26 1.48
CA SER A 80 -2.50 4.80 1.52
C SER A 80 -2.82 4.02 0.24
N ARG A 81 -3.20 2.77 0.38
CA ARG A 81 -3.71 1.97 -0.75
C ARG A 81 -5.19 2.18 -1.01
N VAL A 82 -5.91 2.68 -0.02
CA VAL A 82 -7.37 2.86 -0.10
C VAL A 82 -7.73 3.91 -1.15
N ASP A 83 -6.96 5.01 -1.21
CA ASP A 83 -7.22 6.08 -2.18
C ASP A 83 -6.93 5.62 -3.61
N ALA A 84 -5.87 4.85 -3.81
CA ALA A 84 -5.58 4.23 -5.11
C ALA A 84 -6.70 3.26 -5.56
N LEU A 85 -7.20 2.42 -4.65
CA LEU A 85 -8.29 1.48 -4.94
C LEU A 85 -9.62 2.19 -5.24
N ARG A 86 -9.83 3.38 -4.70
CA ARG A 86 -11.03 4.21 -4.94
C ARG A 86 -10.88 5.12 -6.16
N ALA A 87 -9.76 5.06 -6.87
CA ALA A 87 -9.42 6.01 -7.95
C ALA A 87 -9.54 7.49 -7.51
N ASN A 88 -9.30 7.77 -6.22
CA ASN A 88 -9.39 9.11 -5.64
C ASN A 88 -8.01 9.79 -5.68
N ILE A 89 -7.48 9.96 -6.89
CA ILE A 89 -6.17 10.57 -7.13
C ILE A 89 -6.39 11.96 -7.72
N HIS A 90 -5.75 12.96 -7.13
CA HIS A 90 -5.90 14.36 -7.52
C HIS A 90 -4.57 14.95 -7.97
N ARG A 91 -4.64 16.08 -8.68
CA ARG A 91 -3.46 16.89 -9.00
C ARG A 91 -2.76 17.33 -7.71
N GLY A 92 -1.45 17.22 -7.68
CA GLY A 92 -0.61 17.52 -6.52
C GLY A 92 -0.31 16.32 -5.63
N ASP A 93 -1.07 15.23 -5.72
CA ASP A 93 -0.81 14.02 -4.94
C ASP A 93 0.54 13.40 -5.31
N VAL A 94 1.22 12.81 -4.33
CA VAL A 94 2.42 12.01 -4.53
C VAL A 94 2.00 10.55 -4.61
N VAL A 95 2.28 9.92 -5.74
CA VAL A 95 1.91 8.52 -6.01
C VAL A 95 3.13 7.62 -6.06
N VAL A 96 2.94 6.38 -5.61
CA VAL A 96 3.92 5.31 -5.67
C VAL A 96 3.38 4.23 -6.58
N PHE A 97 4.15 3.82 -7.57
CA PHE A 97 3.75 2.82 -8.55
C PHE A 97 4.94 1.99 -9.03
N ASP A 98 4.66 0.79 -9.50
CA ASP A 98 5.68 -0.08 -10.07
C ASP A 98 5.95 0.30 -11.52
N ASP A 99 7.22 0.21 -11.95
CA ASP A 99 7.65 0.49 -13.31
C ASP A 99 7.23 -0.63 -14.28
N ALA A 100 5.93 -0.73 -14.52
CA ALA A 100 5.39 -1.70 -15.47
C ALA A 100 5.71 -1.37 -16.94
N LEU A 101 6.13 -0.14 -17.23
CA LEU A 101 6.43 0.35 -18.58
C LEU A 101 7.93 0.38 -18.90
N GLY A 102 8.77 0.01 -17.93
CA GLY A 102 10.22 -0.05 -18.14
C GLY A 102 10.91 1.32 -18.28
N TRP A 103 10.41 2.34 -17.59
CA TRP A 103 10.98 3.70 -17.60
C TRP A 103 12.41 3.75 -17.07
N LEU A 104 12.75 2.84 -16.16
CA LEU A 104 14.10 2.72 -15.59
C LEU A 104 15.03 1.81 -16.40
N GLY A 105 14.54 1.24 -17.52
CA GLY A 105 15.26 0.26 -18.33
C GLY A 105 15.19 -1.16 -17.77
N ALA A 106 15.51 -2.14 -18.62
CA ALA A 106 15.47 -3.54 -18.23
C ALA A 106 16.60 -3.85 -17.24
N LYS A 107 16.28 -3.92 -15.94
CA LYS A 107 17.14 -4.60 -14.96
C LYS A 107 16.74 -6.07 -14.87
N GLN A 108 17.73 -6.93 -14.77
CA GLN A 108 17.52 -8.38 -14.55
C GLN A 108 16.78 -8.57 -13.22
N GLU A 109 15.52 -8.99 -13.32
CA GLU A 109 14.73 -9.40 -12.14
C GLU A 109 15.34 -10.66 -11.53
N THR A 110 16.06 -10.50 -10.45
CA THR A 110 16.26 -11.61 -9.53
C THR A 110 14.95 -11.82 -8.79
N ALA A 111 14.22 -12.89 -9.12
CA ALA A 111 12.94 -13.18 -8.48
C ALA A 111 13.09 -13.13 -6.94
N PRO A 112 12.26 -12.34 -6.23
CA PRO A 112 12.40 -12.20 -4.79
C PRO A 112 12.21 -13.54 -4.11
N SER A 113 13.08 -13.86 -3.15
CA SER A 113 12.98 -15.12 -2.39
C SER A 113 11.63 -15.20 -1.68
N ILE A 114 11.12 -16.41 -1.46
CA ILE A 114 9.86 -16.64 -0.72
C ILE A 114 9.87 -15.94 0.64
N ALA A 115 11.03 -15.95 1.33
CA ALA A 115 11.21 -15.28 2.61
C ALA A 115 11.01 -13.76 2.50
N ARG A 116 11.51 -13.13 1.43
CA ARG A 116 11.31 -11.69 1.18
C ARG A 116 9.84 -11.38 0.89
N ARG A 117 9.16 -12.18 0.05
CA ARG A 117 7.71 -12.02 -0.20
C ARG A 117 6.87 -12.14 1.06
N LEU A 118 7.19 -13.11 1.93
CA LEU A 118 6.53 -13.25 3.23
C LEU A 118 6.85 -12.06 4.15
N GLY A 119 8.07 -11.56 4.16
CA GLY A 119 8.48 -10.38 4.93
C GLY A 119 7.76 -9.11 4.46
N GLU A 120 7.63 -8.90 3.15
CA GLU A 120 6.89 -7.79 2.55
C GLU A 120 5.38 -7.91 2.84
N PHE A 121 4.82 -9.12 2.72
CA PHE A 121 3.41 -9.38 3.03
C PHE A 121 3.08 -9.14 4.51
N THR A 122 3.94 -9.57 5.41
CA THR A 122 3.77 -9.37 6.87
C THR A 122 4.18 -7.96 7.32
N GLY A 123 4.84 -7.17 6.44
CA GLY A 123 5.30 -5.81 6.72
C GLY A 123 6.55 -5.73 7.60
N PHE A 124 7.26 -6.86 7.81
CA PHE A 124 8.57 -6.85 8.46
C PHE A 124 9.67 -6.33 7.52
N VAL A 125 9.47 -6.48 6.20
CA VAL A 125 10.34 -5.93 5.17
C VAL A 125 9.56 -4.83 4.46
N PRO A 126 10.12 -3.59 4.32
CA PRO A 126 9.49 -2.56 3.52
C PRO A 126 9.29 -3.04 2.08
N GLY A 127 8.12 -2.78 1.51
CA GLY A 127 7.88 -2.96 0.09
C GLY A 127 8.68 -1.91 -0.70
N GLY A 128 8.83 -2.16 -1.99
CA GLY A 128 9.60 -1.29 -2.88
C GLY A 128 10.91 -1.96 -3.25
N GLY A 129 11.04 -2.22 -4.54
CA GLY A 129 12.27 -2.65 -5.18
C GLY A 129 12.86 -1.52 -6.02
N GLU A 130 13.95 -1.80 -6.70
CA GLU A 130 14.59 -0.88 -7.65
C GLU A 130 13.67 -0.45 -8.81
N GLN A 131 12.49 -1.07 -8.95
CA GLN A 131 11.48 -0.78 -9.96
C GLN A 131 10.28 0.03 -9.43
N THR A 132 10.31 0.49 -8.20
CA THR A 132 9.25 1.32 -7.64
C THR A 132 9.56 2.80 -7.89
N LEU A 133 8.62 3.49 -8.51
CA LEU A 133 8.69 4.91 -8.82
C LEU A 133 7.83 5.73 -7.87
N VAL A 134 8.32 6.90 -7.49
CA VAL A 134 7.58 7.90 -6.73
C VAL A 134 7.58 9.18 -7.54
N LYS A 135 6.39 9.73 -7.83
CA LYS A 135 6.22 10.95 -8.62
C LYS A 135 5.02 11.76 -8.11
N ARG A 136 4.98 13.02 -8.50
CA ARG A 136 3.83 13.89 -8.26
C ARG A 136 2.89 13.91 -9.46
N VAL A 137 1.59 13.80 -9.19
CA VAL A 137 0.54 13.95 -10.20
C VAL A 137 0.41 15.43 -10.58
N ILE A 138 0.65 15.72 -11.83
CA ILE A 138 0.51 17.06 -12.41
C ILE A 138 -0.81 17.18 -13.17
N GLY A 139 -1.21 16.13 -13.87
CA GLY A 139 -2.50 16.06 -14.59
C GLY A 139 -3.16 14.72 -14.45
N VAL A 140 -4.47 14.71 -14.52
CA VAL A 140 -5.33 13.53 -14.51
C VAL A 140 -6.02 13.39 -15.88
N GLY A 141 -6.69 12.26 -16.13
CA GLY A 141 -7.41 12.01 -17.38
C GLY A 141 -8.27 13.19 -17.81
N GLY A 142 -8.20 13.58 -19.08
CA GLY A 142 -8.86 14.74 -19.67
C GLY A 142 -8.12 16.06 -19.55
N ASP A 143 -7.06 16.16 -18.71
CA ASP A 143 -6.28 17.39 -18.58
C ASP A 143 -5.35 17.62 -19.77
N ARG A 144 -5.23 18.88 -20.18
CA ARG A 144 -4.17 19.34 -21.07
C ARG A 144 -3.04 19.90 -20.25
N VAL A 145 -1.89 19.22 -20.28
CA VAL A 145 -0.67 19.63 -19.57
C VAL A 145 0.32 20.22 -20.57
N THR A 146 0.74 21.44 -20.33
CA THR A 146 1.61 22.15 -21.30
C THR A 146 2.82 22.77 -20.63
N CYS A 147 3.92 22.82 -21.39
CA CYS A 147 5.06 23.67 -21.15
C CYS A 147 5.58 24.21 -22.48
N ALA A 148 5.37 25.49 -22.72
CA ALA A 148 5.68 26.14 -23.99
C ALA A 148 7.17 26.41 -24.18
N THR A 149 7.91 26.64 -23.09
CA THR A 149 9.35 26.93 -23.14
C THR A 149 10.08 26.18 -22.01
N PRO A 150 11.33 25.76 -22.20
CA PRO A 150 12.09 25.05 -21.17
C PRO A 150 12.19 25.80 -19.85
N SER A 151 12.30 27.13 -19.88
CA SER A 151 12.32 28.01 -18.70
C SER A 151 10.92 28.45 -18.22
N GLY A 152 9.86 27.97 -18.87
CA GLY A 152 8.49 28.31 -18.56
C GLY A 152 7.94 27.60 -17.33
N LYS A 153 6.71 27.97 -16.97
CA LYS A 153 5.92 27.25 -15.96
C LYS A 153 5.13 26.12 -16.61
N VAL A 154 4.94 25.05 -15.87
CA VAL A 154 3.98 24.03 -16.26
C VAL A 154 2.58 24.59 -16.09
N SER A 155 1.72 24.36 -17.06
CA SER A 155 0.32 24.79 -17.02
C SER A 155 -0.60 23.58 -17.20
N VAL A 156 -1.73 23.60 -16.50
CA VAL A 156 -2.79 22.60 -16.64
C VAL A 156 -4.07 23.31 -17.03
N ASN A 157 -4.65 22.92 -18.15
CA ASN A 157 -5.85 23.54 -18.73
C ASN A 157 -5.70 25.07 -18.91
N GLY A 158 -4.50 25.52 -19.27
CA GLY A 158 -4.18 26.94 -19.49
C GLY A 158 -3.85 27.74 -18.22
N VAL A 159 -3.92 27.12 -17.04
CA VAL A 159 -3.59 27.76 -15.76
C VAL A 159 -2.18 27.34 -15.35
N ALA A 160 -1.28 28.33 -15.17
CA ALA A 160 0.08 28.05 -14.70
C ALA A 160 0.08 27.54 -13.26
N LEU A 161 0.85 26.50 -13.00
CA LEU A 161 0.98 25.94 -11.64
C LEU A 161 1.89 26.81 -10.78
N ASP A 162 1.55 26.90 -9.51
CA ASP A 162 2.44 27.41 -8.46
C ASP A 162 3.14 26.25 -7.77
N GLU A 163 4.39 26.01 -8.18
CA GLU A 163 5.14 24.81 -7.86
C GLU A 163 6.14 25.06 -6.72
N THR A 164 5.65 25.45 -5.56
CA THR A 164 6.44 25.78 -4.36
C THR A 164 7.25 24.58 -3.80
N TYR A 165 6.92 23.38 -4.22
CA TYR A 165 7.60 22.14 -3.84
C TYR A 165 8.90 21.89 -4.62
N LEU A 166 9.18 22.66 -5.68
CA LEU A 166 10.42 22.50 -6.44
C LEU A 166 11.63 22.99 -5.63
N PRO A 167 12.78 22.31 -5.72
CA PRO A 167 14.03 22.82 -5.19
C PRO A 167 14.37 24.20 -5.74
N PRO A 168 15.02 25.08 -4.96
CA PRO A 168 15.47 26.38 -5.45
C PRO A 168 16.32 26.25 -6.72
N GLY A 169 16.05 27.10 -7.73
CA GLY A 169 16.77 27.13 -8.98
C GLY A 169 16.40 26.05 -9.99
N GLN A 170 15.41 25.22 -9.67
CA GLN A 170 14.89 24.25 -10.63
C GLN A 170 14.05 24.95 -11.72
N VAL A 171 14.19 24.46 -12.94
CA VAL A 171 13.37 24.88 -14.08
C VAL A 171 12.10 24.02 -14.09
N PRO A 172 10.89 24.61 -13.96
CA PRO A 172 9.65 23.84 -13.80
C PRO A 172 9.40 22.81 -14.92
N CYS A 173 9.70 23.16 -16.16
CA CYS A 173 9.54 22.26 -17.31
C CYS A 173 10.71 21.29 -17.51
N GLY A 174 11.84 21.50 -16.80
CA GLY A 174 13.09 20.86 -17.13
C GLY A 174 13.63 21.35 -18.49
N GLU A 175 14.24 20.47 -19.25
CA GLU A 175 14.82 20.82 -20.55
C GLU A 175 13.88 20.56 -21.74
N ARG A 176 12.63 20.19 -21.49
CA ARG A 176 11.69 19.75 -22.53
C ARG A 176 10.43 20.60 -22.56
N THR A 177 10.00 20.89 -23.77
CA THR A 177 8.66 21.43 -24.05
C THR A 177 7.70 20.27 -24.29
N PHE A 178 6.46 20.45 -23.90
CA PHE A 178 5.40 19.46 -24.13
C PHE A 178 4.01 20.11 -24.15
N ASP A 179 3.11 19.46 -24.88
CA ASP A 179 1.70 19.81 -24.98
C ASP A 179 0.93 18.50 -25.15
N VAL A 180 0.36 18.00 -24.07
CA VAL A 180 -0.24 16.67 -24.01
C VAL A 180 -1.61 16.74 -23.37
N VAL A 181 -2.57 16.04 -23.98
CA VAL A 181 -3.86 15.74 -23.32
C VAL A 181 -3.71 14.37 -22.66
N VAL A 182 -3.89 14.34 -21.34
CA VAL A 182 -3.79 13.09 -20.56
C VAL A 182 -4.96 12.18 -20.92
N PRO A 183 -4.72 10.95 -21.41
CA PRO A 183 -5.81 10.03 -21.73
C PRO A 183 -6.63 9.66 -20.47
N GLU A 184 -7.91 9.33 -20.67
CA GLU A 184 -8.76 8.86 -19.58
C GLU A 184 -8.15 7.62 -18.91
N GLY A 185 -8.22 7.56 -17.58
CA GLY A 185 -7.63 6.50 -16.78
C GLY A 185 -6.11 6.56 -16.63
N HIS A 186 -5.45 7.60 -17.16
CA HIS A 186 -4.02 7.82 -17.04
C HIS A 186 -3.69 9.03 -16.18
N LEU A 187 -2.43 9.11 -15.76
CA LEU A 187 -1.90 10.22 -14.99
C LEU A 187 -0.66 10.78 -15.72
N TRP A 188 -0.56 12.10 -15.73
CA TRP A 188 0.68 12.78 -16.06
C TRP A 188 1.45 13.06 -14.80
N VAL A 189 2.59 12.43 -14.63
CA VAL A 189 3.38 12.53 -13.41
C VAL A 189 4.76 13.13 -13.69
N MET A 190 5.26 13.90 -12.72
CA MET A 190 6.60 14.50 -12.79
C MET A 190 7.30 14.36 -11.44
N GLY A 191 8.63 14.26 -11.45
CA GLY A 191 9.41 14.36 -10.22
C GLY A 191 9.58 15.81 -9.79
N ASP A 192 9.68 16.03 -8.48
CA ASP A 192 9.94 17.38 -7.93
C ASP A 192 11.37 17.83 -8.26
N ASN A 193 12.32 16.90 -8.36
CA ASN A 193 13.66 17.16 -8.91
C ASN A 193 13.64 17.10 -10.43
N ARG A 194 13.15 18.16 -11.08
CA ARG A 194 12.91 18.26 -12.52
C ARG A 194 14.12 17.90 -13.40
N SER A 195 15.32 18.22 -12.96
CA SER A 195 16.57 17.95 -13.69
C SER A 195 17.05 16.50 -13.53
N ASN A 196 16.54 15.76 -12.53
CA ASN A 196 16.95 14.39 -12.26
C ASN A 196 15.72 13.49 -11.98
N SER A 197 14.86 13.37 -12.99
CA SER A 197 13.66 12.55 -12.90
C SER A 197 13.31 11.93 -14.25
N ALA A 198 13.34 10.62 -14.34
CA ALA A 198 12.67 9.88 -15.42
C ALA A 198 11.17 9.85 -15.10
N ASP A 199 10.37 10.55 -15.89
CA ASP A 199 8.94 10.73 -15.69
C ASP A 199 8.18 10.88 -17.01
N SER A 200 6.90 11.25 -16.97
CA SER A 200 6.03 11.33 -18.16
C SER A 200 6.59 12.19 -19.29
N ARG A 201 7.46 13.16 -19.02
CA ARG A 201 8.10 14.00 -20.05
C ARG A 201 8.98 13.21 -21.02
N TYR A 202 9.46 12.04 -20.61
CA TYR A 202 10.36 11.18 -21.39
C TYR A 202 9.65 9.98 -22.01
N HIS A 203 8.36 9.77 -21.66
CA HIS A 203 7.60 8.58 -22.03
C HIS A 203 6.23 8.97 -22.61
N MET A 204 6.24 9.87 -23.59
CA MET A 204 5.06 10.42 -24.27
C MET A 204 4.53 9.54 -25.43
N GLY A 205 4.98 8.30 -25.53
CA GLY A 205 4.61 7.37 -26.61
C GLY A 205 3.45 6.47 -26.26
#